data_465ac03fe40e839cc5021e975529012c
#
_entry.id   465ac03fe40e839cc5021e975529012c
#
_cell.length_a   1.000
_cell.length_b   1.000
_cell.length_c   1.000
_cell.angle_alpha   90.00
_cell.angle_beta   90.00
_cell.angle_gamma   90.00
#
_symmetry.space_group_name_H-M   'P 1'
#
loop_
_entity.id
_entity.type
_entity.pdbx_description
1 polymer ?
#
loop_
_entity_poly.entity_id
_entity_poly.type
_entity_poly.pdbx_seq_one_letter_code
_entity_poly.pdbx_strand_id
1 'polypeptide(L)'
;MVRLGWPGWLIGLLLISGRAAAQDPAPALRVELGENIPNPFFPATSIPFVIHPEVCTRGHDPLVSLKIYNVLAQVIAIPVLQGQPNEVLDQIRLKCGSYVAVWDGKLLDGRSEVTPGIYYYQLMVDGQRFTRKMIARR
;
A
#
# COMPACT_ATOMS: atom_id res chain seq x y z
N MET A 1 -35.20 71.61 12.46
CA MET A 1 -35.58 70.19 12.27
C MET A 1 -34.41 69.44 11.75
N VAL A 2 -33.87 68.60 12.59
CA VAL A 2 -32.75 67.76 12.19
C VAL A 2 -33.33 66.51 11.51
N ARG A 3 -33.05 66.39 10.23
CA ARG A 3 -33.31 65.13 9.57
C ARG A 3 -32.19 64.14 9.89
N LEU A 4 -32.48 63.19 10.68
CA LEU A 4 -31.62 62.03 10.86
C LEU A 4 -31.70 61.22 9.58
N GLY A 5 -30.70 61.37 8.73
CA GLY A 5 -30.50 60.45 7.63
C GLY A 5 -30.11 59.10 8.22
N TRP A 6 -30.92 58.12 7.94
CA TRP A 6 -30.55 56.77 8.24
C TRP A 6 -29.38 56.39 7.35
N PRO A 7 -28.27 55.98 7.91
CA PRO A 7 -27.29 55.29 7.09
C PRO A 7 -27.93 54.01 6.61
N GLY A 8 -28.10 53.93 5.33
CA GLY A 8 -28.49 52.65 4.75
C GLY A 8 -27.45 51.61 5.15
N TRP A 9 -27.85 50.77 6.04
CA TRP A 9 -27.09 49.57 6.29
C TRP A 9 -27.17 48.72 5.04
N LEU A 10 -26.19 48.91 4.15
CA LEU A 10 -25.88 47.92 3.19
C LEU A 10 -25.38 46.72 3.98
N ILE A 11 -26.31 45.84 4.31
CA ILE A 11 -25.94 44.48 4.66
C ILE A 11 -25.34 43.90 3.41
N GLY A 12 -24.03 44.08 3.28
CA GLY A 12 -23.29 43.30 2.33
C GLY A 12 -23.51 41.86 2.69
N LEU A 13 -24.42 41.20 1.97
CA LEU A 13 -24.50 39.79 2.03
C LEU A 13 -23.15 39.29 1.51
N LEU A 14 -22.26 39.00 2.44
CA LEU A 14 -21.03 38.29 2.13
C LEU A 14 -21.45 36.89 1.75
N LEU A 15 -21.71 36.69 0.48
CA LEU A 15 -21.76 35.36 -0.08
C LEU A 15 -20.35 34.81 0.05
N ILE A 16 -20.09 34.19 1.20
CA ILE A 16 -19.01 33.24 1.27
C ILE A 16 -19.43 32.11 0.36
N SER A 17 -19.11 32.25 -0.91
CA SER A 17 -19.09 31.11 -1.81
C SER A 17 -17.97 30.25 -1.25
N GLY A 18 -18.34 29.35 -0.33
CA GLY A 18 -17.49 28.26 0.02
C GLY A 18 -17.19 27.53 -1.28
N ARG A 19 -16.03 27.78 -1.84
CA ARG A 19 -15.49 26.83 -2.78
C ARG A 19 -15.45 25.54 -2.00
N ALA A 20 -16.38 24.64 -2.32
CA ALA A 20 -16.18 23.25 -1.99
C ALA A 20 -14.75 22.96 -2.44
N ALA A 21 -13.84 22.71 -1.49
CA ALA A 21 -12.49 22.34 -1.82
C ALA A 21 -12.64 21.21 -2.83
N ALA A 22 -12.27 21.48 -4.09
CA ALA A 22 -12.16 20.43 -5.07
C ALA A 22 -11.21 19.44 -4.39
N GLN A 23 -11.75 18.29 -4.00
CA GLN A 23 -10.92 17.21 -3.50
C GLN A 23 -9.91 16.97 -4.61
N ASP A 24 -8.64 17.19 -4.30
CA ASP A 24 -7.58 16.79 -5.20
C ASP A 24 -7.88 15.35 -5.61
N PRO A 25 -7.87 15.04 -6.93
CA PRO A 25 -8.06 13.67 -7.35
C PRO A 25 -7.12 12.81 -6.52
N ALA A 26 -7.64 11.72 -5.96
CA ALA A 26 -6.84 10.79 -5.18
C ALA A 26 -5.49 10.63 -5.89
N PRO A 27 -4.36 10.81 -5.20
CA PRO A 27 -3.06 10.71 -5.84
C PRO A 27 -3.02 9.41 -6.62
N ALA A 28 -2.63 9.46 -7.88
CA ALA A 28 -2.47 8.26 -8.69
C ALA A 28 -1.68 7.25 -7.86
N LEU A 29 -2.18 6.02 -7.78
CA LEU A 29 -1.52 4.96 -7.04
C LEU A 29 -0.10 4.84 -7.56
N ARG A 30 0.87 5.23 -6.73
CA ARG A 30 2.30 5.18 -7.08
C ARG A 30 2.87 3.79 -6.90
N VAL A 31 2.11 2.94 -6.22
CA VAL A 31 2.47 1.57 -5.94
C VAL A 31 1.23 0.71 -6.20
N GLU A 32 1.43 -0.39 -6.89
CA GLU A 32 0.39 -1.38 -7.14
C GLU A 32 0.79 -2.70 -6.50
N LEU A 33 -0.06 -3.24 -5.65
CA LEU A 33 0.06 -4.57 -5.10
C LEU A 33 -0.93 -5.48 -5.82
N GLY A 34 -0.41 -6.45 -6.58
CA GLY A 34 -1.22 -7.38 -7.34
C GLY A 34 -1.78 -8.52 -6.50
N GLU A 35 -2.71 -9.25 -7.09
CA GLU A 35 -3.22 -10.49 -6.53
C GLU A 35 -2.14 -11.56 -6.58
N ASN A 36 -2.03 -12.37 -5.53
CA ASN A 36 -1.09 -13.49 -5.51
C ASN A 36 -1.55 -14.59 -6.49
N ILE A 37 -0.60 -15.22 -7.12
CA ILE A 37 -0.84 -16.27 -8.13
C ILE A 37 -0.01 -17.51 -7.80
N PRO A 38 -0.62 -18.68 -7.63
CA PRO A 38 -2.06 -18.94 -7.58
C PRO A 38 -2.72 -18.46 -6.28
N ASN A 39 -4.05 -18.24 -6.33
CA ASN A 39 -4.89 -17.97 -5.16
C ASN A 39 -6.25 -18.67 -5.36
N PRO A 40 -6.63 -19.70 -4.60
CA PRO A 40 -5.88 -20.29 -3.47
C PRO A 40 -4.55 -20.92 -3.89
N PHE A 41 -3.59 -20.95 -2.97
CA PHE A 41 -2.25 -21.42 -3.25
C PHE A 41 -1.88 -22.67 -2.44
N PHE A 42 -1.01 -23.48 -3.02
CA PHE A 42 -0.31 -24.58 -2.36
C PHE A 42 0.79 -25.12 -3.30
N PRO A 43 2.01 -25.34 -2.82
CA PRO A 43 2.58 -24.85 -1.55
C PRO A 43 3.07 -23.41 -1.63
N ALA A 44 3.36 -22.91 -2.83
CA ALA A 44 3.98 -21.62 -3.08
C ALA A 44 3.02 -20.67 -3.79
N THR A 45 3.31 -19.39 -3.70
CA THR A 45 2.59 -18.35 -4.42
C THR A 45 3.54 -17.22 -4.79
N SER A 46 3.20 -16.52 -5.87
CA SER A 46 3.91 -15.34 -6.35
C SER A 46 3.07 -14.10 -6.15
N ILE A 47 3.69 -13.03 -5.70
CA ILE A 47 3.01 -11.76 -5.41
C ILE A 47 3.64 -10.68 -6.29
N PRO A 48 2.94 -10.23 -7.35
CA PRO A 48 3.44 -9.16 -8.19
C PRO A 48 3.18 -7.80 -7.56
N PHE A 49 4.12 -6.89 -7.69
CA PHE A 49 3.94 -5.50 -7.31
C PHE A 49 4.72 -4.58 -8.23
N VAL A 50 4.25 -3.34 -8.33
CA VAL A 50 4.87 -2.31 -9.18
C VAL A 50 5.13 -1.06 -8.34
N ILE A 51 6.33 -0.53 -8.44
CA ILE A 51 6.69 0.76 -7.89
C ILE A 51 6.86 1.71 -9.07
N HIS A 52 5.94 2.67 -9.20
CA HIS A 52 5.93 3.61 -10.33
C HIS A 52 7.05 4.63 -10.22
N PRO A 53 7.53 5.17 -11.37
CA PRO A 53 8.66 6.11 -11.41
C PRO A 53 8.50 7.33 -10.51
N GLU A 54 7.28 7.76 -10.24
CA GLU A 54 6.98 8.92 -9.39
C GLU A 54 7.48 8.76 -7.95
N VAL A 55 7.68 7.53 -7.49
CA VAL A 55 8.23 7.23 -6.16
C VAL A 55 9.74 7.49 -6.11
N CYS A 56 10.42 7.34 -7.25
CA CYS A 56 11.88 7.36 -7.37
C CYS A 56 12.42 8.70 -7.88
N THR A 57 11.75 9.81 -7.60
CA THR A 57 12.22 11.12 -8.03
C THR A 57 13.54 11.49 -7.36
N ARG A 58 14.42 12.19 -8.11
CA ARG A 58 15.70 12.69 -7.60
C ARG A 58 16.66 11.60 -7.12
N GLY A 59 16.61 10.42 -7.73
CA GLY A 59 17.48 9.31 -7.36
C GLY A 59 17.12 8.62 -6.05
N HIS A 60 15.92 8.85 -5.55
CA HIS A 60 15.43 8.19 -4.35
C HIS A 60 15.03 6.74 -4.64
N ASP A 61 15.66 5.80 -3.96
CA ASP A 61 15.25 4.41 -3.97
C ASP A 61 14.42 4.13 -2.71
N PRO A 62 13.12 3.77 -2.86
CA PRO A 62 12.25 3.57 -1.71
C PRO A 62 12.67 2.38 -0.87
N LEU A 63 12.36 2.46 0.43
CA LEU A 63 12.52 1.37 1.37
C LEU A 63 11.30 0.46 1.29
N VAL A 64 11.51 -0.81 1.00
CA VAL A 64 10.45 -1.77 0.69
C VAL A 64 10.48 -2.96 1.64
N SER A 65 9.31 -3.34 2.13
CA SER A 65 9.08 -4.56 2.88
C SER A 65 7.80 -5.24 2.40
N LEU A 66 7.81 -6.55 2.38
CA LEU A 66 6.61 -7.35 2.14
C LEU A 66 6.54 -8.45 3.18
N LYS A 67 5.49 -8.46 3.97
CA LYS A 67 5.32 -9.39 5.07
C LYS A 67 3.99 -10.11 4.97
N ILE A 68 3.97 -11.35 5.45
CA ILE A 68 2.77 -12.19 5.48
C ILE A 68 2.31 -12.31 6.92
N TYR A 69 1.03 -12.08 7.12
CA TYR A 69 0.38 -12.08 8.44
C TYR A 69 -0.71 -13.13 8.51
N ASN A 70 -0.90 -13.69 9.70
CA ASN A 70 -2.08 -14.49 10.00
C ASN A 70 -3.27 -13.57 10.41
N VAL A 71 -4.42 -14.17 10.72
CA VAL A 71 -5.62 -13.41 11.12
C VAL A 71 -5.47 -12.66 12.45
N LEU A 72 -4.47 -13.00 13.24
CA LEU A 72 -4.12 -12.31 14.50
C LEU A 72 -3.12 -11.16 14.26
N ALA A 73 -2.86 -10.81 13.01
CA ALA A 73 -1.89 -9.77 12.61
C ALA A 73 -0.45 -10.06 13.08
N GLN A 74 -0.09 -11.32 13.20
CA GLN A 74 1.27 -11.75 13.49
C GLN A 74 2.02 -12.00 12.20
N VAL A 75 3.25 -11.51 12.09
CA VAL A 75 4.11 -11.81 10.95
C VAL A 75 4.52 -13.29 11.01
N ILE A 76 4.17 -14.04 9.97
CA ILE A 76 4.45 -15.47 9.89
C ILE A 76 5.49 -15.82 8.84
N ALA A 77 5.72 -14.96 7.86
CA ALA A 77 6.70 -15.18 6.81
C ALA A 77 7.09 -13.85 6.14
N ILE A 78 8.25 -13.84 5.51
CA ILE A 78 8.73 -12.73 4.70
C ILE A 78 9.19 -13.31 3.37
N PRO A 79 8.50 -12.96 2.26
CA PRO A 79 8.88 -13.45 0.93
C PRO A 79 10.25 -12.95 0.47
N VAL A 80 10.76 -13.59 -0.58
CA VAL A 80 11.99 -13.17 -1.26
C VAL A 80 11.66 -12.64 -2.65
N LEU A 81 12.58 -11.88 -3.23
CA LEU A 81 12.45 -11.48 -4.63
C LEU A 81 12.69 -12.67 -5.56
N GLN A 82 11.87 -12.76 -6.61
CA GLN A 82 12.04 -13.75 -7.65
C GLN A 82 13.43 -13.60 -8.32
N GLY A 83 14.13 -14.72 -8.47
CA GLY A 83 15.47 -14.73 -9.04
C GLY A 83 16.57 -14.29 -8.08
N GLN A 84 16.22 -13.85 -6.88
CA GLN A 84 17.17 -13.40 -5.85
C GLN A 84 16.79 -14.02 -4.50
N PRO A 85 17.02 -15.32 -4.31
CA PRO A 85 16.52 -16.03 -3.12
C PRO A 85 17.14 -15.56 -1.80
N ASN A 86 18.25 -14.82 -1.86
CA ASN A 86 18.88 -14.23 -0.67
C ASN A 86 18.35 -12.83 -0.37
N GLU A 87 17.55 -12.23 -1.26
CA GLU A 87 16.94 -10.92 -1.06
C GLU A 87 15.59 -11.06 -0.38
N VAL A 88 15.62 -11.10 0.93
CA VAL A 88 14.42 -11.09 1.76
C VAL A 88 13.81 -9.67 1.73
N LEU A 89 12.52 -9.59 1.49
CA LEU A 89 11.80 -8.31 1.38
C LEU A 89 11.53 -7.69 2.75
N ASP A 90 12.59 -7.37 3.47
CA ASP A 90 12.53 -6.73 4.77
C ASP A 90 13.45 -5.50 4.80
N GLN A 91 12.83 -4.32 4.66
CA GLN A 91 13.49 -3.02 4.69
C GLN A 91 14.68 -2.92 3.71
N ILE A 92 14.44 -3.32 2.45
CA ILE A 92 15.46 -3.22 1.40
C ILE A 92 15.16 -2.04 0.46
N ARG A 93 16.21 -1.47 -0.09
CA ARG A 93 16.09 -0.42 -1.10
C ARG A 93 15.90 -1.05 -2.46
N LEU A 94 14.83 -0.66 -3.16
CA LEU A 94 14.53 -1.10 -4.51
C LEU A 94 14.39 0.10 -5.43
N LYS A 95 14.87 -0.07 -6.67
CA LYS A 95 14.57 0.89 -7.73
C LYS A 95 13.11 0.78 -8.15
N CYS A 96 12.55 1.83 -8.75
CA CYS A 96 11.24 1.73 -9.35
C CYS A 96 11.22 0.69 -10.48
N GLY A 97 10.12 -0.01 -10.59
CA GLY A 97 9.92 -1.06 -11.57
C GLY A 97 8.90 -2.09 -11.13
N SER A 98 8.81 -3.15 -11.92
CA SER A 98 7.93 -4.29 -11.66
C SER A 98 8.71 -5.41 -11.00
N TYR A 99 8.13 -5.97 -9.95
CA TYR A 99 8.74 -7.03 -9.16
C TYR A 99 7.76 -8.17 -8.91
N VAL A 100 8.32 -9.32 -8.62
CA VAL A 100 7.56 -10.49 -8.14
C VAL A 100 8.22 -10.99 -6.87
N ALA A 101 7.44 -11.05 -5.80
CA ALA A 101 7.86 -11.72 -4.57
C ALA A 101 7.42 -13.17 -4.62
N VAL A 102 8.22 -14.06 -4.08
CA VAL A 102 7.92 -15.49 -4.03
C VAL A 102 7.90 -15.95 -2.59
N TRP A 103 6.83 -16.65 -2.23
CA TRP A 103 6.72 -17.32 -0.95
C TRP A 103 6.54 -18.80 -1.15
N ASP A 104 7.37 -19.61 -0.52
CA ASP A 104 7.37 -21.07 -0.62
C ASP A 104 6.34 -21.74 0.30
N GLY A 105 5.57 -20.95 1.07
CA GLY A 105 4.59 -21.48 2.02
C GLY A 105 5.18 -21.87 3.36
N LYS A 106 6.46 -21.64 3.58
CA LYS A 106 7.09 -21.93 4.86
C LYS A 106 7.04 -20.74 5.80
N LEU A 107 6.94 -21.03 7.09
CA LEU A 107 6.94 -20.03 8.14
C LEU A 107 8.35 -19.49 8.41
N LEU A 108 8.48 -18.54 9.35
CA LEU A 108 9.76 -17.90 9.68
C LEU A 108 10.84 -18.87 10.12
N ASP A 109 10.48 -20.04 10.66
CA ASP A 109 11.44 -21.09 11.05
C ASP A 109 12.09 -21.78 9.84
N GLY A 110 11.60 -21.54 8.63
CA GLY A 110 12.08 -22.15 7.40
C GLY A 110 11.77 -23.64 7.25
N ARG A 111 11.01 -24.21 8.17
CA ARG A 111 10.67 -25.66 8.23
C ARG A 111 9.19 -25.93 8.23
N SER A 112 8.43 -25.24 9.09
CA SER A 112 7.00 -25.43 9.22
C SER A 112 6.29 -24.87 8.00
N GLU A 113 5.31 -25.61 7.49
CA GLU A 113 4.46 -25.18 6.41
C GLU A 113 3.23 -24.44 6.94
N VAL A 114 2.75 -23.49 6.13
CA VAL A 114 1.52 -22.78 6.43
C VAL A 114 0.34 -23.77 6.43
N THR A 115 -0.56 -23.60 7.38
CA THR A 115 -1.81 -24.36 7.43
C THR A 115 -2.85 -23.75 6.50
N PRO A 116 -3.82 -24.54 5.98
CA PRO A 116 -4.91 -23.99 5.18
C PRO A 116 -5.67 -22.92 5.94
N GLY A 117 -6.02 -21.84 5.28
CA GLY A 117 -6.75 -20.75 5.87
C GLY A 117 -6.51 -19.41 5.18
N ILE A 118 -6.95 -18.36 5.85
CA ILE A 118 -6.86 -16.99 5.36
C ILE A 118 -5.60 -16.34 5.92
N TYR A 119 -4.87 -15.66 5.03
CA TYR A 119 -3.67 -14.88 5.34
C TYR A 119 -3.76 -13.54 4.66
N TYR A 120 -2.94 -12.60 5.14
CA TYR A 120 -2.81 -11.28 4.55
C TYR A 120 -1.36 -11.03 4.19
N TYR A 121 -1.12 -10.37 3.08
CA TYR A 121 0.20 -9.87 2.76
C TYR A 121 0.14 -8.35 2.65
N GLN A 122 1.16 -7.71 3.20
CA GLN A 122 1.25 -6.26 3.26
C GLN A 122 2.58 -5.81 2.67
N LEU A 123 2.48 -5.00 1.62
CA LEU A 123 3.59 -4.29 1.03
C LEU A 123 3.71 -2.93 1.71
N MET A 124 4.90 -2.59 2.14
CA MET A 124 5.23 -1.27 2.67
C MET A 124 6.28 -0.63 1.78
N VAL A 125 6.00 0.56 1.27
CA VAL A 125 6.90 1.36 0.43
C VAL A 125 7.00 2.75 1.04
N ASP A 126 8.19 3.11 1.55
CA ASP A 126 8.41 4.38 2.26
C ASP A 126 7.35 4.67 3.32
N GLY A 127 6.93 3.66 4.08
CA GLY A 127 5.94 3.77 5.13
C GLY A 127 4.49 3.73 4.67
N GLN A 128 4.20 3.76 3.37
CA GLN A 128 2.86 3.51 2.85
C GLN A 128 2.56 2.03 2.81
N ARG A 129 1.36 1.64 3.23
CA ARG A 129 0.95 0.25 3.38
C ARG A 129 -0.13 -0.12 2.38
N PHE A 130 0.04 -1.28 1.75
CA PHE A 130 -0.91 -1.87 0.82
C PHE A 130 -1.12 -3.31 1.27
N THR A 131 -2.37 -3.70 1.50
CA THR A 131 -2.70 -5.01 2.07
C THR A 131 -3.69 -5.75 1.19
N ARG A 132 -3.46 -7.05 0.99
CA ARG A 132 -4.39 -7.94 0.29
C ARG A 132 -4.54 -9.24 1.06
N LYS A 133 -5.64 -9.92 0.79
CA LYS A 133 -5.97 -11.22 1.37
C LYS A 133 -5.59 -12.35 0.40
N MET A 134 -5.15 -13.46 0.94
CA MET A 134 -4.92 -14.69 0.17
C MET A 134 -5.39 -15.91 0.95
N ILE A 135 -5.58 -17.01 0.24
CA ILE A 135 -6.09 -18.26 0.80
C ILE A 135 -5.06 -19.36 0.53
N ALA A 136 -4.61 -20.00 1.62
CA ALA A 136 -3.81 -21.20 1.54
C ALA A 136 -4.73 -22.44 1.56
N ARG A 137 -4.43 -23.40 0.70
CA ARG A 137 -5.13 -24.67 0.63
C ARG A 137 -4.14 -25.84 0.71
N ARG A 138 -4.67 -27.00 0.72
CA ARG A 138 -3.90 -28.24 0.47
C ARG A 138 -4.15 -28.79 -0.92
#